data_2ab7ae62dcaca98dcca165e5f2e6da38
#
_entry.id   2ab7ae62dcaca98dcca165e5f2e6da38
#
_cell.length_a   1.000
_cell.length_b   1.000
_cell.length_c   1.000
_cell.angle_alpha   90.00
_cell.angle_beta   90.00
_cell.angle_gamma   90.00
#
_symmetry.space_group_name_H-M   'P 1'
#
loop_
_entity.id
_entity.type
_entity.pdbx_description
1 polymer ?
#
loop_
_entity_poly.entity_id
_entity_poly.type
_entity_poly.pdbx_seq_one_letter_code
_entity_poly.pdbx_strand_id
1 'polypeptide(L)'
;MNIPAGLAEALLHSASDAIIATDREGRITFWNPGAERIFGFTAADANGQSLDLIIPENLRARHWSGFRHTMATGTSRYGHGDLLSVPGLTREGARISVEFTIVLLRDGTQAVTGTVAVMRDVTKRFEEVRELKRRLAGAMIAAPSEK
;
A
#
# COMPACT_ATOMS: atom_id res chain seq x y z
N MET A 1 22.06 1.67 19.04
CA MET A 1 20.70 1.15 19.23
C MET A 1 20.73 -0.36 19.22
N ASN A 2 20.23 -0.95 20.28
CA ASN A 2 20.15 -2.41 20.36
C ASN A 2 18.83 -2.89 19.81
N ILE A 3 18.89 -3.65 18.72
CA ILE A 3 17.70 -4.28 18.14
C ILE A 3 17.50 -5.63 18.81
N PRO A 4 16.35 -5.88 19.43
CA PRO A 4 16.09 -7.20 20.03
C PRO A 4 16.22 -8.32 19.01
N ALA A 5 16.73 -9.46 19.44
CA ALA A 5 16.81 -10.65 18.59
C ALA A 5 15.42 -11.05 18.11
N GLY A 6 15.28 -11.34 16.83
CA GLY A 6 14.02 -11.77 16.23
C GLY A 6 13.04 -10.66 15.89
N LEU A 7 13.33 -9.40 16.16
CA LEU A 7 12.42 -8.29 15.88
C LEU A 7 12.11 -8.19 14.39
N ALA A 8 13.14 -8.14 13.55
CA ALA A 8 12.95 -8.04 12.10
C ALA A 8 12.17 -9.26 11.56
N GLU A 9 12.56 -10.46 11.99
CA GLU A 9 11.87 -11.70 11.62
C GLU A 9 10.38 -11.64 11.96
N ALA A 10 10.06 -11.24 13.19
CA ALA A 10 8.67 -11.17 13.65
C ALA A 10 7.85 -10.17 12.82
N LEU A 11 8.41 -8.98 12.54
CA LEU A 11 7.73 -7.96 11.75
C LEU A 11 7.53 -8.41 10.31
N LEU A 12 8.58 -8.96 9.69
CA LEU A 12 8.52 -9.33 8.28
C LEU A 12 7.60 -10.52 8.02
N HIS A 13 7.44 -11.42 8.98
CA HIS A 13 6.59 -12.60 8.83
C HIS A 13 5.18 -12.40 9.39
N SER A 14 4.78 -11.16 9.67
CA SER A 14 3.42 -10.85 10.10
C SER A 14 2.41 -11.26 9.03
N ALA A 15 1.29 -11.85 9.46
CA ALA A 15 0.16 -12.17 8.59
C ALA A 15 -0.89 -11.05 8.56
N SER A 16 -0.79 -10.08 9.46
CA SER A 16 -1.77 -8.98 9.58
C SER A 16 -1.53 -7.88 8.55
N ASP A 17 -0.29 -7.41 8.46
CA ASP A 17 0.08 -6.34 7.53
C ASP A 17 0.85 -6.93 6.35
N ALA A 18 0.57 -6.41 5.15
CA ALA A 18 1.39 -6.71 3.98
C ALA A 18 2.68 -5.89 4.07
N ILE A 19 3.82 -6.55 3.95
CA ILE A 19 5.12 -5.90 3.82
C ILE A 19 5.68 -6.27 2.47
N ILE A 20 5.85 -5.28 1.60
CA ILE A 20 6.25 -5.46 0.21
C ILE A 20 7.45 -4.57 -0.08
N ALA A 21 8.55 -5.17 -0.50
CA ALA A 21 9.73 -4.42 -0.92
C ALA A 21 9.91 -4.52 -2.42
N THR A 22 10.49 -3.48 -2.99
CA THR A 22 10.84 -3.43 -4.42
C THR A 22 12.29 -2.99 -4.62
N ASP A 23 12.80 -3.28 -5.80
CA ASP A 23 14.03 -2.66 -6.29
C ASP A 23 13.75 -1.30 -6.95
N ARG A 24 14.78 -0.70 -7.56
CA ARG A 24 14.66 0.61 -8.23
C ARG A 24 13.73 0.60 -9.43
N GLU A 25 13.53 -0.56 -10.05
CA GLU A 25 12.69 -0.73 -11.22
C GLU A 25 11.24 -1.05 -10.85
N GLY A 26 10.95 -1.16 -9.56
CA GLY A 26 9.60 -1.48 -9.08
C GLY A 26 9.26 -2.96 -9.17
N ARG A 27 10.27 -3.82 -9.27
CA ARG A 27 10.07 -5.26 -9.19
C ARG A 27 10.06 -5.70 -7.75
N ILE A 28 9.18 -6.60 -7.43
CA ILE A 28 9.00 -7.10 -6.06
C ILE A 28 10.19 -7.95 -5.65
N THR A 29 10.80 -7.59 -4.54
CA THR A 29 11.94 -8.30 -3.95
C THR A 29 11.60 -9.00 -2.64
N PHE A 30 10.51 -8.58 -1.99
CA PHE A 30 10.03 -9.19 -0.76
C PHE A 30 8.51 -9.11 -0.68
N TRP A 31 7.90 -10.20 -0.23
CA TRP A 31 6.44 -10.36 -0.16
C TRP A 31 6.13 -11.26 1.03
N ASN A 32 5.57 -10.71 2.10
CA ASN A 32 5.38 -11.44 3.35
C ASN A 32 4.03 -12.19 3.41
N PRO A 33 3.77 -12.97 4.47
CA PRO A 33 2.49 -13.66 4.63
C PRO A 33 1.27 -12.73 4.62
N GLY A 34 1.38 -11.51 5.16
CA GLY A 34 0.31 -10.52 5.10
C GLY A 34 -0.04 -10.12 3.67
N ALA A 35 0.98 -9.96 2.82
CA ALA A 35 0.78 -9.67 1.41
C ALA A 35 0.08 -10.84 0.71
N GLU A 36 0.47 -12.08 1.00
CA GLU A 36 -0.20 -13.27 0.47
C GLU A 36 -1.68 -13.29 0.84
N ARG A 37 -1.98 -13.01 2.10
CA ARG A 37 -3.36 -12.99 2.59
C ARG A 37 -4.20 -11.90 1.94
N ILE A 38 -3.67 -10.69 1.84
CA ILE A 38 -4.42 -9.53 1.34
C ILE A 38 -4.61 -9.59 -0.17
N PHE A 39 -3.57 -9.89 -0.92
CA PHE A 39 -3.60 -9.82 -2.38
C PHE A 39 -3.82 -11.16 -3.08
N GLY A 40 -3.62 -12.28 -2.41
CA GLY A 40 -3.89 -13.60 -2.95
C GLY A 40 -2.78 -14.23 -3.78
N PHE A 41 -1.67 -13.53 -4.01
CA PHE A 41 -0.50 -14.09 -4.68
C PHE A 41 0.45 -14.69 -3.64
N THR A 42 1.06 -15.82 -3.96
CA THR A 42 2.13 -16.37 -3.12
C THR A 42 3.41 -15.55 -3.28
N ALA A 43 4.31 -15.64 -2.32
CA ALA A 43 5.62 -15.00 -2.42
C ALA A 43 6.39 -15.48 -3.66
N ALA A 44 6.30 -16.78 -3.97
CA ALA A 44 6.93 -17.35 -5.16
C ALA A 44 6.40 -16.74 -6.45
N ASP A 45 5.09 -16.53 -6.53
CA ASP A 45 4.45 -15.93 -7.71
C ASP A 45 4.75 -14.43 -7.83
N ALA A 46 4.80 -13.71 -6.71
CA ALA A 46 4.99 -12.26 -6.71
C ALA A 46 6.44 -11.83 -6.91
N ASN A 47 7.38 -12.60 -6.38
CA ASN A 47 8.79 -12.22 -6.42
C ASN A 47 9.31 -12.05 -7.86
N GLY A 48 9.95 -10.92 -8.12
CA GLY A 48 10.44 -10.57 -9.45
C GLY A 48 9.42 -9.96 -10.38
N GLN A 49 8.14 -9.94 -10.00
CA GLN A 49 7.08 -9.33 -10.78
C GLN A 49 7.01 -7.82 -10.54
N SER A 50 6.46 -7.10 -11.51
CA SER A 50 6.17 -5.67 -11.35
C SER A 50 5.09 -5.45 -10.29
N LEU A 51 5.15 -4.32 -9.59
CA LEU A 51 4.07 -3.88 -8.70
C LEU A 51 2.72 -3.73 -9.42
N ASP A 52 2.70 -3.74 -10.74
CA ASP A 52 1.44 -3.75 -11.50
C ASP A 52 0.50 -4.86 -11.06
N LEU A 53 1.02 -5.94 -10.49
CA LEU A 53 0.21 -7.01 -9.91
C LEU A 53 -0.92 -6.52 -9.03
N ILE A 54 -0.66 -5.47 -8.23
CA ILE A 54 -1.58 -4.97 -7.22
C ILE A 54 -2.13 -3.58 -7.53
N ILE A 55 -1.77 -3.03 -8.69
CA ILE A 55 -2.21 -1.68 -9.09
C ILE A 55 -3.27 -1.79 -10.16
N PRO A 56 -4.49 -1.25 -9.93
CA PRO A 56 -5.51 -1.19 -10.97
C PRO A 56 -4.97 -0.52 -12.23
N GLU A 57 -5.35 -1.05 -13.39
CA GLU A 57 -4.79 -0.64 -14.67
C GLU A 57 -4.85 0.87 -14.91
N ASN A 58 -5.96 1.49 -14.57
CA ASN A 58 -6.18 2.92 -14.75
C ASN A 58 -5.30 3.81 -13.85
N LEU A 59 -4.62 3.23 -12.86
CA LEU A 59 -3.75 3.97 -11.93
C LEU A 59 -2.26 3.72 -12.17
N ARG A 60 -1.92 2.81 -13.08
CA ARG A 60 -0.52 2.39 -13.29
C ARG A 60 0.36 3.52 -13.79
N ALA A 61 -0.09 4.26 -14.79
CA ALA A 61 0.72 5.36 -15.35
C ALA A 61 1.06 6.40 -14.28
N ARG A 62 0.09 6.78 -13.47
CA ARG A 62 0.27 7.74 -12.37
C ARG A 62 1.22 7.20 -11.31
N HIS A 63 1.06 5.94 -10.94
CA HIS A 63 1.93 5.27 -9.97
C HIS A 63 3.39 5.30 -10.44
N TRP A 64 3.66 4.90 -11.68
CA TRP A 64 5.03 4.83 -12.19
C TRP A 64 5.66 6.19 -12.38
N SER A 65 4.88 7.21 -12.72
CA SER A 65 5.36 8.59 -12.77
C SER A 65 5.88 9.03 -11.39
N GLY A 66 5.13 8.79 -10.34
CA GLY A 66 5.54 9.09 -8.97
C GLY A 66 6.74 8.26 -8.52
N PHE A 67 6.75 6.99 -8.86
CA PHE A 67 7.83 6.07 -8.53
C PHE A 67 9.16 6.52 -9.15
N ARG A 68 9.16 6.84 -10.45
CA ARG A 68 10.35 7.33 -11.15
C ARG A 68 10.86 8.64 -10.55
N HIS A 69 9.96 9.54 -10.19
CA HIS A 69 10.33 10.79 -9.53
C HIS A 69 11.03 10.52 -8.20
N THR A 70 10.49 9.62 -7.40
CA THR A 70 11.08 9.24 -6.10
C THR A 70 12.46 8.61 -6.29
N MET A 71 12.63 7.74 -7.27
CA MET A 71 13.94 7.12 -7.55
C MET A 71 14.97 8.14 -8.04
N ALA A 72 14.54 9.11 -8.85
CA ALA A 72 15.43 10.13 -9.40
C ALA A 72 15.85 11.16 -8.36
N THR A 73 14.95 11.55 -7.46
CA THR A 73 15.21 12.63 -6.50
C THR A 73 15.60 12.14 -5.11
N GLY A 74 15.34 10.88 -4.78
CA GLY A 74 15.53 10.35 -3.43
C GLY A 74 14.54 10.90 -2.42
N THR A 75 13.47 11.54 -2.89
CA THR A 75 12.47 12.19 -2.04
C THR A 75 11.08 11.75 -2.49
N SER A 76 10.31 11.19 -1.57
CA SER A 76 8.92 10.86 -1.84
C SER A 76 8.09 12.13 -1.96
N ARG A 77 7.11 12.13 -2.88
CA ARG A 77 6.09 13.18 -3.00
C ARG A 77 5.30 13.31 -1.70
N TYR A 78 5.17 12.22 -0.97
CA TYR A 78 4.48 12.17 0.31
C TYR A 78 5.50 12.33 1.43
N GLY A 79 5.24 13.19 2.38
CA GLY A 79 6.14 13.45 3.49
C GLY A 79 6.28 12.27 4.43
N HIS A 80 7.22 12.38 5.37
CA HIS A 80 7.39 11.39 6.43
C HIS A 80 6.11 11.23 7.24
N GLY A 81 5.68 9.98 7.38
CA GLY A 81 4.53 9.65 8.20
C GLY A 81 3.17 9.83 7.53
N ASP A 82 3.15 10.22 6.25
CA ASP A 82 1.89 10.30 5.52
C ASP A 82 1.31 8.91 5.30
N LEU A 83 0.04 8.77 5.64
CA LEU A 83 -0.72 7.55 5.40
C LEU A 83 -1.48 7.71 4.08
N LEU A 84 -1.16 6.85 3.13
CA LEU A 84 -1.77 6.88 1.80
C LEU A 84 -2.94 5.92 1.74
N SER A 85 -4.00 6.32 1.04
CA SER A 85 -5.18 5.48 0.84
C SER A 85 -5.47 5.39 -0.66
N VAL A 86 -5.42 4.18 -1.20
CA VAL A 86 -5.57 3.93 -2.64
C VAL A 86 -6.30 2.61 -2.90
N PRO A 87 -6.90 2.45 -4.09
CA PRO A 87 -7.38 1.15 -4.51
C PRO A 87 -6.23 0.19 -4.79
N GLY A 88 -6.40 -1.07 -4.40
CA GLY A 88 -5.52 -2.17 -4.75
C GLY A 88 -6.27 -3.21 -5.58
N LEU A 89 -5.52 -4.11 -6.21
CA LEU A 89 -6.06 -5.19 -7.04
C LEU A 89 -5.61 -6.54 -6.48
N THR A 90 -6.55 -7.46 -6.31
CA THR A 90 -6.24 -8.82 -5.86
C THR A 90 -6.01 -9.74 -7.06
N ARG A 91 -5.47 -10.93 -6.79
CA ARG A 91 -5.27 -11.98 -7.81
C ARG A 91 -6.56 -12.30 -8.57
N GLU A 92 -7.70 -12.27 -7.90
CA GLU A 92 -9.01 -12.58 -8.49
C GLU A 92 -9.62 -11.40 -9.26
N GLY A 93 -8.91 -10.30 -9.34
CA GLY A 93 -9.36 -9.11 -10.02
C GLY A 93 -10.29 -8.22 -9.19
N ALA A 94 -10.45 -8.50 -7.91
CA ALA A 94 -11.26 -7.66 -7.02
C ALA A 94 -10.50 -6.39 -6.65
N ARG A 95 -11.21 -5.27 -6.58
CA ARG A 95 -10.68 -4.02 -6.04
C ARG A 95 -10.88 -3.97 -4.54
N ILE A 96 -9.82 -3.62 -3.85
CA ILE A 96 -9.84 -3.40 -2.40
C ILE A 96 -9.32 -2.00 -2.10
N SER A 97 -9.60 -1.50 -0.91
CA SER A 97 -9.03 -0.24 -0.43
C SER A 97 -7.89 -0.56 0.51
N VAL A 98 -6.70 -0.01 0.24
CA VAL A 98 -5.53 -0.21 1.08
C VAL A 98 -5.03 1.12 1.63
N GLU A 99 -4.59 1.09 2.87
CA GLU A 99 -3.81 2.16 3.47
C GLU A 99 -2.38 1.68 3.62
N PHE A 100 -1.42 2.56 3.34
CA PHE A 100 -0.03 2.17 3.41
C PHE A 100 0.90 3.34 3.72
N THR A 101 2.07 2.99 4.20
CA THR A 101 3.20 3.89 4.36
C THR A 101 4.36 3.35 3.54
N ILE A 102 5.21 4.25 3.06
CA ILE A 102 6.38 3.89 2.25
C ILE A 102 7.64 4.37 2.95
N VAL A 103 8.66 3.49 2.97
CA VAL A 103 10.01 3.80 3.42
C VAL A 103 10.96 3.52 2.24
N LEU A 104 11.91 4.41 2.02
CA LEU A 104 12.92 4.21 0.98
C LEU A 104 14.06 3.37 1.53
N LEU A 105 14.48 2.39 0.76
CA LEU A 105 15.71 1.63 1.04
C LEU A 105 16.89 2.39 0.47
N ARG A 106 17.95 2.48 1.26
CA ARG A 106 19.19 3.16 0.86
C ARG A 106 20.39 2.25 1.11
N ASP A 107 21.39 2.37 0.26
CA ASP A 107 22.65 1.66 0.46
C ASP A 107 23.62 2.47 1.34
N GLY A 108 24.84 1.98 1.49
CA GLY A 108 25.88 2.65 2.28
C GLY A 108 26.29 4.02 1.77
N THR A 109 25.96 4.36 0.51
CA THR A 109 26.24 5.67 -0.09
C THR A 109 25.03 6.62 0.00
N GLN A 110 23.96 6.19 0.67
CA GLN A 110 22.66 6.90 0.78
C GLN A 110 21.88 6.97 -0.53
N ALA A 111 22.30 6.25 -1.56
CA ALA A 111 21.52 6.12 -2.79
C ALA A 111 20.30 5.24 -2.55
N VAL A 112 19.15 5.63 -3.13
CA VAL A 112 17.92 4.86 -3.03
C VAL A 112 18.05 3.59 -3.86
N THR A 113 17.82 2.45 -3.23
CA THR A 113 17.91 1.12 -3.87
C THR A 113 16.55 0.47 -4.08
N GLY A 114 15.51 1.00 -3.48
CA GLY A 114 14.17 0.45 -3.59
C GLY A 114 13.23 1.06 -2.57
N THR A 115 12.09 0.42 -2.40
CA THR A 115 11.05 0.86 -1.46
C THR A 115 10.61 -0.30 -0.58
N VAL A 116 10.07 0.04 0.60
CA VAL A 116 9.29 -0.89 1.42
C VAL A 116 7.95 -0.23 1.72
N ALA A 117 6.86 -0.92 1.42
CA ALA A 117 5.53 -0.49 1.78
C ALA A 117 4.96 -1.41 2.86
N VAL A 118 4.34 -0.82 3.88
CA VAL A 118 3.54 -1.55 4.87
C VAL A 118 2.10 -1.19 4.62
N MET A 119 1.28 -2.19 4.30
CA MET A 119 -0.09 -2.00 3.81
C MET A 119 -1.10 -2.73 4.65
N ARG A 120 -2.28 -2.15 4.76
CA ARG A 120 -3.46 -2.76 5.39
C ARG A 120 -4.65 -2.73 4.45
N ASP A 121 -5.41 -3.81 4.46
CA ASP A 121 -6.71 -3.84 3.78
C ASP A 121 -7.73 -3.15 4.67
N VAL A 122 -8.24 -2.03 4.20
CA VAL A 122 -9.23 -1.22 4.91
C VAL A 122 -10.56 -1.17 4.16
N THR A 123 -10.80 -2.14 3.29
CA THR A 123 -11.99 -2.19 2.43
C THR A 123 -13.27 -2.13 3.26
N LYS A 124 -13.37 -2.92 4.29
CA LYS A 124 -14.56 -2.96 5.16
C LYS A 124 -14.79 -1.60 5.82
N ARG A 125 -13.74 -1.03 6.40
CA ARG A 125 -13.81 0.28 7.05
C ARG A 125 -14.16 1.39 6.06
N PHE A 126 -13.56 1.35 4.88
CA PHE A 126 -13.82 2.30 3.82
C PHE A 126 -15.29 2.26 3.39
N GLU A 127 -15.83 1.06 3.20
CA GLU A 127 -17.23 0.87 2.81
C GLU A 127 -18.19 1.33 3.91
N GLU A 128 -17.87 1.06 5.17
CA GLU A 128 -18.68 1.52 6.31
C GLU A 128 -18.73 3.04 6.39
N VAL A 129 -17.60 3.72 6.24
CA VAL A 129 -17.54 5.18 6.24
C VAL A 129 -18.31 5.77 5.06
N ARG A 130 -18.17 5.18 3.88
CA ARG A 130 -18.87 5.59 2.67
C ARG A 130 -20.39 5.45 2.84
N GLU A 131 -20.85 4.34 3.43
CA GLU A 131 -22.26 4.12 3.73
C GLU A 131 -22.80 5.13 4.76
N LEU A 132 -22.03 5.40 5.80
CA LEU A 132 -22.40 6.40 6.81
C LEU A 132 -22.53 7.80 6.20
N LYS A 133 -21.59 8.17 5.34
CA LYS A 133 -21.66 9.46 4.63
C LYS A 133 -22.87 9.54 3.73
N ARG A 134 -23.22 8.47 3.04
CA ARG A 134 -24.40 8.40 2.19
C ARG A 134 -25.68 8.55 3.00
N ARG A 135 -25.78 7.85 4.14
CA ARG A 135 -26.93 7.95 5.05
C ARG A 135 -27.07 9.36 5.63
N LEU A 136 -25.94 9.97 6.00
CA LEU A 136 -25.95 11.35 6.51
C LEU A 136 -26.45 12.33 5.45
N ALA A 137 -25.97 12.22 4.23
CA ALA A 137 -26.43 13.06 3.12
C ALA A 137 -27.92 12.86 2.84
N GLY A 138 -28.40 11.61 2.86
CA GLY A 138 -29.82 11.28 2.70
C GLY A 138 -30.68 11.85 3.82
N ALA A 139 -30.21 11.77 5.05
CA ALA A 139 -30.91 12.34 6.21
C ALA A 139 -30.99 13.86 6.13
N MET A 140 -29.92 14.51 5.68
CA MET A 140 -29.91 15.97 5.50
C MET A 140 -30.86 16.43 4.41
N ILE A 141 -30.98 15.67 3.33
CA ILE A 141 -31.91 15.96 2.23
C ILE A 141 -33.35 15.72 2.68
N ALA A 142 -33.62 14.66 3.43
CA ALA A 142 -34.92 14.24 3.90
C ALA A 142 -35.43 15.04 5.11
N ALA A 143 -34.54 15.79 5.79
CA ALA A 143 -34.91 16.56 6.96
C ALA A 143 -35.98 17.60 6.59
N PRO A 144 -37.12 17.67 7.33
CA PRO A 144 -38.11 18.69 7.06
C PRO A 144 -37.52 20.07 7.30
N SER A 145 -37.78 21.00 6.37
CA SER A 145 -37.39 22.39 6.60
C SER A 145 -38.29 22.98 7.68
N GLU A 146 -37.67 23.44 8.73
CA GLU A 146 -38.37 24.24 9.73
C GLU A 146 -38.70 25.61 9.12
N LYS A 147 -39.98 25.93 9.17
CA LYS A 147 -40.42 27.26 8.79
C LYS A 147 -40.56 28.12 10.03
#